data_2eed0c5b5b548e96998d4d00148b1310
#
_entry.id   2eed0c5b5b548e96998d4d00148b1310
#
_cell.length_a   1.000
_cell.length_b   1.000
_cell.length_c   1.000
_cell.angle_alpha   90.00
_cell.angle_beta   90.00
_cell.angle_gamma   90.00
#
_symmetry.space_group_name_H-M   'P 1'
#
loop_
_entity.id
_entity.type
_entity.pdbx_description
1 polymer ?
#
loop_
_entity_poly.entity_id
_entity_poly.type
_entity_poly.pdbx_seq_one_letter_code
_entity_poly.pdbx_strand_id
1 'polypeptide(L)'
;MTKREKIISCIQEGRGVLGIEFGSTRIKAVLIDENHNPIAAGDHEWENRLENGVWTYRLEEIWEGLQDSYDKLAEDVKNTYQIPLTRLGAIGFSGMMHGYMAFDREEKLLVPFRTWRNTMTEEAAAVLSECFAFNIPQRWSIAHLY
;
A
#
# COMPACT_ATOMS: atom_id res chain seq x y z
N MET A 1 16.34 32.47 -4.04
CA MET A 1 15.44 31.50 -3.38
C MET A 1 16.25 30.49 -2.58
N THR A 2 16.03 30.42 -1.31
CA THR A 2 16.62 29.40 -0.42
C THR A 2 16.07 28.01 -0.73
N LYS A 3 16.72 26.95 -0.24
CA LYS A 3 16.22 25.57 -0.39
C LYS A 3 14.80 25.43 0.18
N ARG A 4 14.54 26.03 1.36
CA ARG A 4 13.23 26.01 2.00
C ARG A 4 12.14 26.70 1.15
N GLU A 5 12.43 27.88 0.59
CA GLU A 5 11.49 28.59 -0.28
C GLU A 5 11.15 27.80 -1.54
N LYS A 6 12.11 27.07 -2.13
CA LYS A 6 11.86 26.19 -3.28
C LYS A 6 10.90 25.05 -2.93
N ILE A 7 11.07 24.43 -1.76
CA ILE A 7 10.19 23.36 -1.29
C ILE A 7 8.77 23.92 -1.03
N ILE A 8 8.64 25.06 -0.37
CA ILE A 8 7.35 25.73 -0.14
C ILE A 8 6.63 25.98 -1.47
N SER A 9 7.32 26.57 -2.45
CA SER A 9 6.77 26.79 -3.81
C SER A 9 6.34 25.45 -4.47
N CYS A 10 7.15 24.41 -4.38
CA CYS A 10 6.85 23.10 -4.91
C CYS A 10 5.53 22.53 -4.31
N ILE A 11 5.35 22.63 -2.99
CA ILE A 11 4.15 22.17 -2.28
C ILE A 11 2.93 23.02 -2.68
N GLN A 12 3.03 24.34 -2.63
CA GLN A 12 1.92 25.27 -2.93
C GLN A 12 1.43 25.18 -4.37
N GLU A 13 2.34 24.94 -5.31
CA GLU A 13 2.03 24.77 -6.73
C GLU A 13 1.58 23.35 -7.10
N GLY A 14 1.59 22.42 -6.15
CA GLY A 14 1.18 21.03 -6.37
C GLY A 14 2.16 20.24 -7.25
N ARG A 15 3.45 20.56 -7.18
CA ARG A 15 4.50 19.84 -7.94
C ARG A 15 5.12 18.68 -7.17
N GLY A 16 4.81 18.57 -5.87
CA GLY A 16 5.22 17.43 -5.05
C GLY A 16 4.53 16.13 -5.48
N VAL A 17 5.24 15.03 -5.41
CA VAL A 17 4.72 13.68 -5.70
C VAL A 17 4.67 12.85 -4.43
N LEU A 18 3.52 12.22 -4.19
CA LEU A 18 3.29 11.34 -3.05
C LEU A 18 3.50 9.88 -3.44
N GLY A 19 4.42 9.20 -2.77
CA GLY A 19 4.56 7.76 -2.82
C GLY A 19 3.94 7.11 -1.60
N ILE A 20 3.14 6.06 -1.78
CA ILE A 20 2.55 5.26 -0.69
C ILE A 20 2.96 3.81 -0.86
N GLU A 21 3.55 3.23 0.18
CA GLU A 21 3.95 1.83 0.24
C GLU A 21 3.10 1.07 1.26
N PHE A 22 2.41 0.02 0.82
CA PHE A 22 1.76 -0.96 1.68
C PHE A 22 2.75 -2.09 2.00
N GLY A 23 3.60 -1.88 2.99
CA GLY A 23 4.56 -2.89 3.46
C GLY A 23 3.92 -3.89 4.43
N SER A 24 4.60 -4.98 4.73
CA SER A 24 4.07 -6.07 5.59
C SER A 24 3.88 -5.69 7.06
N THR A 25 4.59 -4.67 7.53
CA THR A 25 4.57 -4.22 8.94
C THR A 25 4.26 -2.73 9.07
N ARG A 26 4.21 -2.01 7.95
CA ARG A 26 4.07 -0.55 7.95
C ARG A 26 3.52 -0.05 6.61
N ILE A 27 2.55 0.84 6.67
CA ILE A 27 2.15 1.67 5.53
C ILE A 27 2.96 2.96 5.64
N LYS A 28 3.63 3.37 4.55
CA LYS A 28 4.46 4.57 4.51
C LYS A 28 3.97 5.52 3.45
N ALA A 29 3.93 6.80 3.78
CA ALA A 29 3.69 7.88 2.86
C ALA A 29 4.93 8.79 2.81
N VAL A 30 5.43 9.11 1.61
CA VAL A 30 6.58 9.98 1.41
C VAL A 30 6.26 11.01 0.33
N LEU A 31 6.42 12.27 0.65
CA LEU A 31 6.34 13.38 -0.31
C LEU A 31 7.74 13.71 -0.80
N ILE A 32 7.92 13.77 -2.12
CA ILE A 32 9.18 14.14 -2.76
C ILE A 32 9.03 15.41 -3.57
N ASP A 33 10.13 16.17 -3.72
CA ASP A 33 10.21 17.33 -4.61
C ASP A 33 10.51 16.90 -6.07
N GLU A 34 10.62 17.88 -6.97
CA GLU A 34 10.93 17.68 -8.40
C GLU A 34 12.32 17.07 -8.66
N ASN A 35 13.19 17.08 -7.67
CA ASN A 35 14.53 16.47 -7.73
C ASN A 35 14.56 15.10 -7.03
N HIS A 36 13.40 14.53 -6.72
CA HIS A 36 13.22 13.26 -6.01
C HIS A 36 13.77 13.25 -4.57
N ASN A 37 13.95 14.42 -3.95
CA ASN A 37 14.33 14.48 -2.54
C ASN A 37 13.10 14.32 -1.65
N PRO A 38 13.14 13.44 -0.63
CA PRO A 38 12.11 13.40 0.40
C PRO A 38 12.01 14.73 1.13
N ILE A 39 10.79 15.24 1.26
CA ILE A 39 10.51 16.54 1.91
C ILE A 39 9.54 16.41 3.09
N ALA A 40 8.76 15.36 3.15
CA ALA A 40 7.93 15.00 4.30
C ALA A 40 7.62 13.51 4.28
N ALA A 41 7.29 12.95 5.44
CA ALA A 41 6.91 11.54 5.56
C ALA A 41 5.87 11.34 6.67
N GLY A 42 5.12 10.24 6.55
CA GLY A 42 4.23 9.71 7.56
C GLY A 42 4.16 8.20 7.47
N ASP A 43 3.83 7.54 8.56
CA ASP A 43 3.71 6.09 8.55
C ASP A 43 2.67 5.59 9.56
N HIS A 44 2.17 4.39 9.29
CA HIS A 44 1.25 3.65 10.13
C HIS A 44 1.78 2.24 10.35
N GLU A 45 1.96 1.84 11.60
CA GLU A 45 2.33 0.46 11.94
C GLU A 45 1.09 -0.42 11.92
N TRP A 46 1.19 -1.55 11.26
CA TRP A 46 0.16 -2.57 11.21
C TRP A 46 0.76 -3.98 11.19
N GLU A 47 -0.05 -4.99 11.44
CA GLU A 47 0.41 -6.37 11.44
C GLU A 47 -0.66 -7.30 10.89
N ASN A 48 -0.25 -8.29 10.06
CA ASN A 48 -1.18 -9.33 9.67
C ASN A 48 -1.45 -10.29 10.83
N ARG A 49 -2.67 -10.82 10.87
CA ARG A 49 -3.18 -11.69 11.92
C ARG A 49 -3.63 -13.03 11.36
N LEU A 50 -3.56 -14.06 12.20
CA LEU A 50 -4.16 -15.35 11.90
C LEU A 50 -5.59 -15.36 12.42
N GLU A 51 -6.57 -15.21 11.54
CA GLU A 51 -8.01 -15.25 11.86
C GLU A 51 -8.64 -16.46 11.18
N ASN A 52 -9.25 -17.34 11.96
CA ASN A 52 -9.89 -18.57 11.45
C ASN A 52 -9.02 -19.40 10.51
N GLY A 53 -7.73 -19.48 10.78
CA GLY A 53 -6.76 -20.21 9.95
C GLY A 53 -6.26 -19.46 8.72
N VAL A 54 -6.62 -18.19 8.54
CA VAL A 54 -6.19 -17.34 7.41
C VAL A 54 -5.31 -16.20 7.91
N TRP A 55 -4.12 -16.07 7.36
CA TRP A 55 -3.29 -14.89 7.54
C TRP A 55 -3.85 -13.74 6.73
N THR A 56 -4.34 -12.71 7.40
CA THR A 56 -5.15 -11.63 6.80
C THR A 56 -4.80 -10.25 7.37
N TYR A 57 -5.22 -9.22 6.65
CA TYR A 57 -5.47 -7.86 7.15
C TYR A 57 -6.96 -7.57 6.94
N ARG A 58 -7.57 -6.79 7.82
CA ARG A 58 -8.94 -6.33 7.61
C ARG A 58 -8.94 -5.16 6.63
N LEU A 59 -9.97 -5.11 5.77
CA LEU A 59 -10.07 -4.06 4.75
C LEU A 59 -10.15 -2.66 5.39
N GLU A 60 -10.86 -2.55 6.51
CA GLU A 60 -10.97 -1.31 7.27
C GLU A 60 -9.60 -0.81 7.75
N GLU A 61 -8.73 -1.71 8.22
CA GLU A 61 -7.38 -1.36 8.70
C GLU A 61 -6.47 -0.89 7.57
N ILE A 62 -6.69 -1.38 6.34
CA ILE A 62 -5.97 -0.90 5.15
C ILE A 62 -6.30 0.57 4.91
N TRP A 63 -7.61 0.93 4.98
CA TRP A 63 -8.07 2.31 4.79
C TRP A 63 -7.65 3.22 5.94
N GLU A 64 -7.80 2.77 7.18
CA GLU A 64 -7.35 3.51 8.37
C GLU A 64 -5.85 3.78 8.34
N GLY A 65 -5.05 2.78 8.00
CA GLY A 65 -3.60 2.93 7.90
C GLY A 65 -3.15 3.83 6.76
N LEU A 66 -3.86 3.79 5.61
CA LEU A 66 -3.64 4.73 4.52
C LEU A 66 -3.90 6.17 4.95
N GLN A 67 -5.04 6.41 5.60
CA GLN A 67 -5.42 7.75 6.08
C GLN A 67 -4.46 8.26 7.14
N ASP A 68 -4.14 7.45 8.16
CA ASP A 68 -3.22 7.83 9.24
C ASP A 68 -1.82 8.15 8.71
N SER A 69 -1.30 7.36 7.77
CA SER A 69 0.01 7.63 7.15
C SER A 69 0.02 8.95 6.36
N TYR A 70 -1.08 9.26 5.66
CA TYR A 70 -1.22 10.53 4.95
C TYR A 70 -1.39 11.71 5.90
N ASP A 71 -2.21 11.58 6.94
CA ASP A 71 -2.44 12.64 7.92
C ASP A 71 -1.15 13.03 8.65
N LYS A 72 -0.35 12.04 9.05
CA LYS A 72 0.98 12.27 9.64
C LYS A 72 1.94 12.98 8.68
N LEU A 73 1.92 12.60 7.40
CA LEU A 73 2.70 13.29 6.37
C LEU A 73 2.24 14.73 6.20
N ALA A 74 0.94 14.99 6.15
CA ALA A 74 0.39 16.33 6.02
C ALA A 74 0.71 17.20 7.26
N GLU A 75 0.72 16.59 8.45
CA GLU A 75 1.15 17.23 9.69
C GLU A 75 2.66 17.55 9.67
N ASP A 76 3.50 16.64 9.18
CA ASP A 76 4.94 16.90 9.00
C ASP A 76 5.19 18.08 8.04
N VAL A 77 4.46 18.17 6.92
CA VAL A 77 4.50 19.33 6.02
C VAL A 77 4.14 20.60 6.77
N LYS A 78 3.03 20.59 7.52
CA LYS A 78 2.55 21.76 8.29
C LYS A 78 3.55 22.19 9.35
N ASN A 79 4.12 21.24 10.09
CA ASN A 79 5.06 21.52 11.17
C ASN A 79 6.42 22.02 10.63
N THR A 80 6.90 21.43 9.53
CA THR A 80 8.20 21.76 8.94
C THR A 80 8.16 23.05 8.12
N TYR A 81 7.13 23.21 7.29
CA TYR A 81 7.07 24.32 6.32
C TYR A 81 6.08 25.42 6.67
N GLN A 82 5.22 25.22 7.68
CA GLN A 82 4.19 26.17 8.16
C GLN A 82 3.12 26.48 7.08
N ILE A 83 2.85 25.50 6.20
CA ILE A 83 1.84 25.56 5.15
C ILE A 83 1.03 24.26 5.12
N PRO A 84 -0.24 24.27 4.70
CA PRO A 84 -1.00 23.04 4.49
C PRO A 84 -0.60 22.36 3.18
N LEU A 85 -0.70 21.02 3.15
CA LEU A 85 -0.64 20.23 1.91
C LEU A 85 -2.04 20.16 1.30
N THR A 86 -2.28 20.89 0.21
CA THR A 86 -3.60 20.98 -0.44
C THR A 86 -3.63 20.46 -1.87
N ARG A 87 -2.46 20.21 -2.46
CA ARG A 87 -2.31 19.77 -3.84
C ARG A 87 -1.12 18.83 -3.98
N LEU A 88 -1.27 17.88 -4.89
CA LEU A 88 -0.22 16.93 -5.30
C LEU A 88 -0.12 16.92 -6.82
N GLY A 89 1.08 16.75 -7.34
CA GLY A 89 1.33 16.58 -8.77
C GLY A 89 0.97 15.18 -9.25
N ALA A 90 1.26 14.18 -8.43
CA ALA A 90 0.91 12.79 -8.69
C ALA A 90 0.89 11.98 -7.39
N ILE A 91 0.27 10.80 -7.45
CA ILE A 91 0.31 9.79 -6.38
C ILE A 91 0.74 8.47 -7.04
N GLY A 92 1.72 7.81 -6.42
CA GLY A 92 2.15 6.47 -6.80
C GLY A 92 1.97 5.49 -5.65
N PHE A 93 1.63 4.24 -5.96
CA PHE A 93 1.45 3.18 -4.99
C PHE A 93 2.44 2.03 -5.23
N SER A 94 2.92 1.47 -4.12
CA SER A 94 3.65 0.22 -4.07
C SER A 94 3.02 -0.67 -3.01
N GLY A 95 3.11 -1.98 -3.15
CA GLY A 95 2.51 -2.90 -2.19
C GLY A 95 3.21 -4.25 -2.15
N MET A 96 2.87 -5.01 -1.12
CA MET A 96 3.29 -6.41 -0.99
C MET A 96 2.83 -7.22 -2.19
N MET A 97 3.72 -8.06 -2.71
CA MET A 97 3.35 -9.05 -3.72
C MET A 97 2.56 -10.21 -3.12
N HIS A 98 1.79 -10.89 -3.98
CA HIS A 98 1.12 -12.15 -3.65
C HIS A 98 0.02 -12.03 -2.57
N GLY A 99 -0.55 -10.85 -2.40
CA GLY A 99 -1.81 -10.69 -1.70
C GLY A 99 -2.98 -11.03 -2.63
N TYR A 100 -4.01 -11.71 -2.11
CA TYR A 100 -5.20 -12.04 -2.88
C TYR A 100 -6.44 -11.42 -2.24
N MET A 101 -7.15 -10.60 -3.02
CA MET A 101 -8.46 -10.05 -2.70
C MET A 101 -9.39 -10.27 -3.89
N ALA A 102 -10.59 -10.79 -3.62
CA ALA A 102 -11.62 -10.95 -4.62
C ALA A 102 -12.88 -10.19 -4.18
N PHE A 103 -13.42 -9.39 -5.08
CA PHE A 103 -14.60 -8.56 -4.85
C PHE A 103 -15.73 -8.97 -5.79
N ASP A 104 -16.97 -8.82 -5.35
CA ASP A 104 -18.13 -8.91 -6.21
C ASP A 104 -18.35 -7.58 -6.98
N ARG A 105 -19.47 -7.50 -7.73
CA ARG A 105 -19.81 -6.30 -8.52
C ARG A 105 -20.18 -5.09 -7.67
N GLU A 106 -20.56 -5.32 -6.44
CA GLU A 106 -20.92 -4.33 -5.43
C GLU A 106 -19.69 -3.92 -4.57
N GLU A 107 -18.47 -4.32 -4.99
CA GLU A 107 -17.21 -4.05 -4.30
C GLU A 107 -17.12 -4.68 -2.90
N LYS A 108 -17.91 -5.71 -2.63
CA LYS A 108 -17.86 -6.46 -1.39
C LYS A 108 -16.80 -7.56 -1.47
N LEU A 109 -15.97 -7.67 -0.44
CA LEU A 109 -14.94 -8.70 -0.34
C LEU A 109 -15.58 -10.07 -0.19
N LEU A 110 -15.30 -10.99 -1.14
CA LEU A 110 -15.89 -12.34 -1.20
C LEU A 110 -15.23 -13.31 -0.23
N VAL A 111 -13.96 -13.13 0.02
CA VAL A 111 -13.16 -13.93 0.97
C VAL A 111 -12.26 -13.00 1.77
N PRO A 112 -11.82 -13.39 2.99
CA PRO A 112 -10.82 -12.61 3.71
C PRO A 112 -9.60 -12.34 2.84
N PHE A 113 -8.98 -11.18 2.97
CA PHE A 113 -7.71 -10.90 2.31
C PHE A 113 -6.70 -12.01 2.67
N ARG A 114 -6.17 -12.70 1.69
CA ARG A 114 -5.19 -13.77 1.86
C ARG A 114 -3.80 -13.23 1.59
N THR A 115 -2.97 -13.13 2.64
CA THR A 115 -1.59 -12.68 2.50
C THR A 115 -0.71 -13.78 1.90
N TRP A 116 0.51 -13.44 1.49
CA TRP A 116 1.51 -14.37 0.98
C TRP A 116 1.91 -15.49 1.97
N ARG A 117 1.55 -15.35 3.26
CA ARG A 117 1.83 -16.35 4.32
C ARG A 117 0.91 -17.57 4.26
N ASN A 118 -0.20 -17.48 3.53
CA ASN A 118 -1.15 -18.58 3.43
C ASN A 118 -0.64 -19.70 2.52
N THR A 119 -0.87 -20.94 2.93
CA THR A 119 -0.49 -22.16 2.20
C THR A 119 -1.68 -23.01 1.78
N MET A 120 -2.91 -22.49 1.95
CA MET A 120 -4.16 -23.22 1.70
C MET A 120 -4.39 -23.62 0.24
N THR A 121 -3.61 -23.09 -0.68
CA THR A 121 -3.71 -23.30 -2.13
C THR A 121 -2.68 -24.31 -2.66
N GLU A 122 -2.05 -25.09 -1.79
CA GLU A 122 -1.00 -26.04 -2.18
C GLU A 122 -1.51 -27.08 -3.18
N GLU A 123 -2.67 -27.69 -2.91
CA GLU A 123 -3.30 -28.66 -3.80
C GLU A 123 -3.68 -28.05 -5.15
N ALA A 124 -4.32 -26.87 -5.14
CA ALA A 124 -4.65 -26.12 -6.35
C ALA A 124 -3.41 -25.81 -7.20
N ALA A 125 -2.34 -25.36 -6.55
CA ALA A 125 -1.07 -25.08 -7.22
C ALA A 125 -0.45 -26.32 -7.85
N ALA A 126 -0.52 -27.48 -7.19
CA ALA A 126 -0.02 -28.75 -7.73
C ALA A 126 -0.80 -29.17 -8.98
N VAL A 127 -2.14 -29.16 -8.92
CA VAL A 127 -3.02 -29.49 -10.06
C VAL A 127 -2.77 -28.55 -11.25
N LEU A 128 -2.70 -27.24 -11.01
CA LEU A 128 -2.44 -26.27 -12.07
C LEU A 128 -1.03 -26.43 -12.66
N SER A 129 -0.03 -26.72 -11.83
CA SER A 129 1.34 -26.95 -12.31
C SER A 129 1.43 -28.16 -13.23
N GLU A 130 0.74 -29.24 -12.92
CA GLU A 130 0.64 -30.43 -13.79
C GLU A 130 -0.11 -30.10 -15.08
N CYS A 131 -1.28 -29.44 -14.98
CA CYS A 131 -2.12 -29.09 -16.12
C CYS A 131 -1.41 -28.23 -17.15
N PHE A 132 -0.65 -27.23 -16.69
CA PHE A 132 0.05 -26.28 -17.55
C PHE A 132 1.49 -26.69 -17.88
N ALA A 133 1.99 -27.80 -17.31
CA ALA A 133 3.40 -28.20 -17.38
C ALA A 133 4.36 -27.03 -17.01
N PHE A 134 3.94 -26.22 -16.03
CA PHE A 134 4.62 -25.01 -15.58
C PHE A 134 4.47 -24.87 -14.06
N ASN A 135 5.55 -24.50 -13.36
CA ASN A 135 5.50 -24.33 -11.91
C ASN A 135 4.62 -23.14 -11.52
N ILE A 136 3.46 -23.42 -10.96
CA ILE A 136 2.51 -22.43 -10.42
C ILE A 136 2.71 -22.37 -8.89
N PRO A 137 3.30 -21.30 -8.35
CA PRO A 137 3.44 -21.14 -6.90
C PRO A 137 2.08 -21.00 -6.21
N GLN A 138 1.93 -21.64 -5.05
CA GLN A 138 0.70 -21.59 -4.26
C GLN A 138 0.25 -20.16 -3.86
N ARG A 139 1.16 -19.20 -3.80
CA ARG A 139 0.86 -17.80 -3.48
C ARG A 139 0.39 -16.96 -4.67
N TRP A 140 0.32 -17.53 -5.86
CA TRP A 140 -0.19 -16.81 -7.03
C TRP A 140 -1.72 -16.75 -7.01
N SER A 141 -2.26 -15.63 -7.51
CA SER A 141 -3.71 -15.38 -7.54
C SER A 141 -4.48 -16.50 -8.27
N ILE A 142 -3.89 -17.11 -9.31
CA ILE A 142 -4.53 -18.20 -10.04
C ILE A 142 -4.77 -19.43 -9.15
N ALA A 143 -3.86 -19.74 -8.20
CA ALA A 143 -4.04 -20.84 -7.27
C ALA A 143 -5.11 -20.55 -6.21
N HIS A 144 -5.36 -19.27 -5.91
CA HIS A 144 -6.44 -18.86 -5.01
C HIS A 144 -7.80 -18.81 -5.70
N LEU A 145 -7.81 -18.63 -7.02
CA LEU A 145 -9.02 -18.56 -7.83
C LEU A 145 -9.56 -19.95 -8.16
N TYR A 146 -8.66 -20.95 -8.37
CA TYR A 146 -9.00 -22.33 -8.66
C TYR A 146 -9.63 -23.03 -7.45
#